data_d3c7d4825f2ccdc9a8771fec7901ac74
#
_entry.id   d3c7d4825f2ccdc9a8771fec7901ac74
#
_cell.length_a   1.000
_cell.length_b   1.000
_cell.length_c   1.000
_cell.angle_alpha   90.00
_cell.angle_beta   90.00
_cell.angle_gamma   90.00
#
_symmetry.space_group_name_H-M   'P 1'
#
loop_
_entity.id
_entity.type
_entity.pdbx_description
1 polymer ?
#
loop_
_entity_poly.entity_id
_entity_poly.type
_entity_poly.pdbx_seq_one_letter_code
_entity_poly.pdbx_strand_id
1 'polypeptide(L)'
;MLNFTKGNAKLGKQTLIFNLPAGKTCPGALFCKSFAVVDDNGKRTIQDGEHTQFRCFAASSEVQYDAAFHNRANNLRLIVDALQNGSAADLINQGIQEYHTKNTKLVRIHESGDFFSGTYLDAWIEVAHRNPDLKFYCYSKSLQLFVNFKMPENFYMTASYGGKWDHLIDEGLFKRYAKVFMTEEEANAAGLEVDHDDSHCFGDKPFALLVHGTQPKGSEWGAAIRARRSQHQFSGYSKKPATV
;
A
#
# COMPACT_ATOMS: atom_id res chain seq x y z
N MET A 1 4.27 -19.40 8.76
CA MET A 1 3.73 -19.25 7.40
C MET A 1 3.35 -17.79 7.18
N LEU A 2 3.66 -17.23 6.01
CA LEU A 2 3.23 -15.88 5.64
C LEU A 2 1.73 -15.83 5.36
N ASN A 3 1.10 -14.69 5.69
CA ASN A 3 -0.31 -14.47 5.46
C ASN A 3 -0.51 -13.61 4.19
N PHE A 4 -1.16 -14.19 3.19
CA PHE A 4 -1.68 -13.49 2.03
C PHE A 4 -3.21 -13.42 2.10
N THR A 5 -3.80 -12.43 1.43
CA THR A 5 -5.26 -12.36 1.23
C THR A 5 -5.60 -12.44 -0.25
N LYS A 6 -6.79 -12.96 -0.59
CA LYS A 6 -7.27 -13.12 -1.98
C LYS A 6 -8.29 -12.03 -2.28
N GLY A 7 -7.83 -10.96 -2.94
CA GLY A 7 -8.65 -9.79 -3.24
C GLY A 7 -9.21 -9.09 -2.00
N ASN A 8 -9.92 -8.01 -2.25
CA ASN A 8 -10.67 -7.25 -1.25
C ASN A 8 -11.86 -6.53 -1.91
N ALA A 9 -12.42 -5.49 -1.27
CA ALA A 9 -13.53 -4.72 -1.83
C ALA A 9 -13.15 -3.91 -3.10
N LYS A 10 -11.86 -3.58 -3.26
CA LYS A 10 -11.31 -2.87 -4.42
C LYS A 10 -10.78 -3.84 -5.48
N LEU A 11 -10.05 -4.87 -5.06
CA LEU A 11 -9.28 -5.76 -5.93
C LEU A 11 -9.98 -7.11 -6.09
N GLY A 12 -10.04 -7.60 -7.31
CA GLY A 12 -10.66 -8.88 -7.64
C GLY A 12 -9.95 -10.08 -7.00
N LYS A 13 -10.63 -11.22 -6.90
CA LYS A 13 -10.13 -12.48 -6.31
C LYS A 13 -8.92 -13.09 -7.03
N GLN A 14 -8.58 -12.58 -8.22
CA GLN A 14 -7.38 -12.95 -8.98
C GLN A 14 -6.10 -12.32 -8.42
N THR A 15 -6.21 -11.44 -7.43
CA THR A 15 -5.08 -10.72 -6.81
C THR A 15 -4.75 -11.33 -5.46
N LEU A 16 -3.51 -11.79 -5.28
CA LEU A 16 -2.94 -12.06 -3.96
C LEU A 16 -2.40 -10.74 -3.40
N ILE A 17 -2.66 -10.50 -2.12
CA ILE A 17 -2.25 -9.28 -1.44
C ILE A 17 -1.36 -9.66 -0.26
N PHE A 18 -0.15 -9.11 -0.22
CA PHE A 18 0.79 -9.23 0.89
C PHE A 18 0.91 -7.91 1.63
N ASN A 19 0.88 -7.97 2.97
CA ASN A 19 0.87 -6.78 3.80
C ASN A 19 1.85 -6.87 4.97
N LEU A 20 2.41 -5.70 5.33
CA LEU A 20 3.24 -5.45 6.50
C LEU A 20 2.61 -4.34 7.36
N PRO A 21 3.03 -4.16 8.63
CA PRO A 21 2.52 -3.12 9.52
C PRO A 21 2.69 -1.71 8.95
N ALA A 22 1.60 -0.93 8.96
CA ALA A 22 1.61 0.47 8.52
C ALA A 22 2.58 1.31 9.36
N GLY A 23 3.20 2.30 8.73
CA GLY A 23 4.13 3.25 9.36
C GLY A 23 5.45 2.64 9.81
N LYS A 24 5.44 1.51 10.52
CA LYS A 24 6.64 0.81 11.01
C LYS A 24 7.55 0.35 9.87
N THR A 25 6.96 -0.12 8.79
CA THR A 25 7.68 -0.60 7.59
C THR A 25 7.70 0.40 6.45
N CYS A 26 7.39 1.68 6.71
CA CYS A 26 7.35 2.75 5.71
C CYS A 26 8.43 3.81 5.99
N PRO A 27 9.73 3.54 5.74
CA PRO A 27 10.80 4.49 6.05
C PRO A 27 10.73 5.78 5.21
N GLY A 28 10.14 5.68 4.01
CA GLY A 28 9.96 6.78 3.09
C GLY A 28 8.77 7.66 3.36
N ALA A 29 7.78 7.20 4.11
CA ALA A 29 6.55 7.95 4.32
C ALA A 29 6.73 9.19 5.20
N LEU A 30 6.11 10.31 4.79
CA LEU A 30 5.99 11.55 5.57
C LEU A 30 4.52 11.87 5.81
N PHE A 31 3.78 12.25 4.78
CA PHE A 31 2.42 12.81 4.89
C PHE A 31 1.36 11.82 5.35
N CYS A 32 1.57 10.53 5.14
CA CYS A 32 0.65 9.48 5.59
C CYS A 32 1.21 8.62 6.73
N LYS A 33 2.32 9.01 7.35
CA LYS A 33 3.00 8.19 8.34
C LYS A 33 2.17 8.08 9.63
N SER A 34 1.52 6.94 9.81
CA SER A 34 0.66 6.65 10.95
C SER A 34 0.86 5.20 11.39
N PHE A 35 0.73 4.95 12.67
CA PHE A 35 1.00 3.68 13.32
C PHE A 35 -0.21 3.20 14.11
N ALA A 36 -0.50 1.92 14.07
CA ALA A 36 -1.31 1.30 15.10
C ALA A 36 -0.43 0.99 16.32
N VAL A 37 -0.78 1.55 17.46
CA VAL A 37 -0.11 1.34 18.74
C VAL A 37 -1.08 0.74 19.75
N VAL A 38 -0.55 -0.06 20.67
CA VAL A 38 -1.30 -0.66 21.78
C VAL A 38 -0.97 0.14 23.04
N ASP A 39 -1.97 0.63 23.73
CA ASP A 39 -1.82 1.32 25.02
C ASP A 39 -1.67 0.31 26.19
N ASP A 40 -1.43 0.83 27.38
CA ASP A 40 -1.21 0.03 28.59
C ASP A 40 -2.44 -0.84 28.97
N ASN A 41 -3.62 -0.50 28.45
CA ASN A 41 -4.87 -1.27 28.66
C ASN A 41 -5.13 -2.29 27.55
N GLY A 42 -4.20 -2.46 26.60
CA GLY A 42 -4.35 -3.35 25.47
C GLY A 42 -5.23 -2.82 24.33
N LYS A 43 -5.67 -1.54 24.40
CA LYS A 43 -6.47 -0.91 23.37
C LYS A 43 -5.59 -0.38 22.25
N ARG A 44 -5.97 -0.65 20.99
CA ARG A 44 -5.29 -0.09 19.83
C ARG A 44 -5.78 1.30 19.49
N THR A 45 -4.83 2.18 19.22
CA THR A 45 -5.07 3.57 18.81
C THR A 45 -4.15 3.92 17.64
N ILE A 46 -4.43 5.02 16.94
CA ILE A 46 -3.58 5.54 15.88
C ILE A 46 -2.67 6.62 16.45
N GLN A 47 -1.38 6.43 16.30
CA GLN A 47 -0.37 7.46 16.52
C GLN A 47 0.06 8.03 15.18
N ASP A 48 -0.01 9.35 15.03
CA ASP A 48 0.44 10.05 13.84
C ASP A 48 1.94 10.36 13.94
N GLY A 49 2.65 10.34 12.81
CA GLY A 49 4.03 10.81 12.71
C GLY A 49 4.10 12.33 12.68
N GLU A 50 5.30 12.88 12.91
CA GLU A 50 5.55 14.33 13.04
C GLU A 50 5.01 15.17 11.86
N HIS A 51 5.12 14.64 10.62
CA HIS A 51 4.74 15.35 9.39
C HIS A 51 3.46 14.80 8.75
N THR A 52 2.65 14.05 9.52
CA THR A 52 1.42 13.45 9.00
C THR A 52 0.39 14.53 8.65
N GLN A 53 0.01 14.61 7.39
CA GLN A 53 -1.07 15.47 6.89
C GLN A 53 -2.41 14.74 6.88
N PHE A 54 -2.39 13.44 6.50
CA PHE A 54 -3.53 12.56 6.52
C PHE A 54 -3.12 11.17 7.02
N ARG A 55 -4.03 10.49 7.71
CA ARG A 55 -3.77 9.14 8.23
C ARG A 55 -3.79 8.10 7.12
N CYS A 56 -2.82 7.19 7.16
CA CYS A 56 -2.85 6.00 6.33
C CYS A 56 -4.08 5.14 6.67
N PHE A 57 -4.87 4.76 5.67
CA PHE A 57 -6.02 3.88 5.86
C PHE A 57 -5.62 2.52 6.46
N ALA A 58 -4.40 2.07 6.18
CA ALA A 58 -3.89 0.80 6.68
C ALA A 58 -3.68 0.82 8.20
N ALA A 59 -3.23 1.95 8.80
CA ALA A 59 -3.15 2.10 10.24
C ALA A 59 -4.56 2.06 10.88
N SER A 60 -5.56 2.68 10.23
CA SER A 60 -6.97 2.58 10.67
C SER A 60 -7.47 1.15 10.64
N SER A 61 -7.13 0.39 9.60
CA SER A 61 -7.49 -1.04 9.47
C SER A 61 -6.85 -1.88 10.57
N GLU A 62 -5.61 -1.62 10.96
CA GLU A 62 -4.92 -2.33 12.05
C GLU A 62 -5.55 -2.06 13.42
N VAL A 63 -6.04 -0.84 13.64
CA VAL A 63 -6.76 -0.50 14.88
C VAL A 63 -8.11 -1.19 14.92
N GLN A 64 -8.80 -1.27 13.78
CA GLN A 64 -10.17 -1.77 13.69
C GLN A 64 -10.26 -3.30 13.68
N TYR A 65 -9.30 -4.00 13.04
CA TYR A 65 -9.38 -5.43 12.78
C TYR A 65 -8.19 -6.19 13.40
N ASP A 66 -8.46 -7.11 14.33
CA ASP A 66 -7.46 -7.95 14.99
C ASP A 66 -6.64 -8.75 13.98
N ALA A 67 -7.29 -9.36 13.01
CA ALA A 67 -6.62 -10.15 11.99
C ALA A 67 -5.62 -9.29 11.17
N ALA A 68 -5.98 -8.05 10.81
CA ALA A 68 -5.08 -7.18 10.10
C ALA A 68 -3.83 -6.84 10.92
N PHE A 69 -4.02 -6.50 12.20
CA PHE A 69 -2.92 -6.19 13.12
C PHE A 69 -1.97 -7.36 13.30
N HIS A 70 -2.50 -8.53 13.68
CA HIS A 70 -1.69 -9.70 14.02
C HIS A 70 -1.04 -10.35 12.78
N ASN A 71 -1.76 -10.47 11.66
CA ASN A 71 -1.22 -11.06 10.44
C ASN A 71 -0.07 -10.23 9.85
N ARG A 72 -0.20 -8.90 9.83
CA ARG A 72 0.86 -8.00 9.36
C ARG A 72 2.08 -8.04 10.27
N ALA A 73 1.87 -8.04 11.60
CA ALA A 73 2.97 -8.17 12.57
C ALA A 73 3.69 -9.53 12.43
N ASN A 74 2.94 -10.63 12.25
CA ASN A 74 3.53 -11.94 11.99
C ASN A 74 4.32 -11.98 10.69
N ASN A 75 3.78 -11.39 9.61
CA ASN A 75 4.50 -11.29 8.34
C ASN A 75 5.83 -10.55 8.51
N LEU A 76 5.83 -9.41 9.20
CA LEU A 76 7.06 -8.65 9.44
C LEU A 76 8.08 -9.48 10.20
N ARG A 77 7.68 -10.13 11.29
CA ARG A 77 8.57 -10.99 12.08
C ARG A 77 9.21 -12.07 11.21
N LEU A 78 8.40 -12.81 10.46
CA LEU A 78 8.87 -13.89 9.59
C LEU A 78 9.81 -13.39 8.48
N ILE A 79 9.50 -12.25 7.88
CA ILE A 79 10.35 -11.63 6.84
C ILE A 79 11.69 -11.19 7.44
N VAL A 80 11.68 -10.55 8.61
CA VAL A 80 12.93 -10.12 9.28
C VAL A 80 13.81 -11.33 9.60
N ASP A 81 13.22 -12.40 10.17
CA ASP A 81 13.93 -13.64 10.48
C ASP A 81 14.53 -14.28 9.21
N ALA A 82 13.74 -14.29 8.10
CA ALA A 82 14.17 -14.87 6.83
C ALA A 82 15.25 -14.01 6.11
N LEU A 83 15.22 -12.70 6.25
CA LEU A 83 16.26 -11.81 5.74
C LEU A 83 17.61 -12.05 6.42
N GLN A 84 17.59 -12.30 7.75
CA GLN A 84 18.82 -12.56 8.51
C GLN A 84 19.53 -13.85 8.10
N ASN A 85 18.79 -14.86 7.66
CA ASN A 85 19.32 -16.16 7.22
C ASN A 85 19.37 -16.35 5.71
N GLY A 86 19.01 -15.32 4.91
CA GLY A 86 19.07 -15.36 3.45
C GLY A 86 17.94 -16.15 2.78
N SER A 87 16.86 -16.52 3.49
CA SER A 87 15.77 -17.35 2.96
C SER A 87 14.48 -16.55 2.60
N ALA A 88 14.57 -15.21 2.57
CA ALA A 88 13.38 -14.37 2.39
C ALA A 88 12.65 -14.62 1.05
N ALA A 89 13.39 -14.79 -0.04
CA ALA A 89 12.80 -15.09 -1.35
C ALA A 89 12.11 -16.46 -1.35
N ASP A 90 12.70 -17.48 -0.73
CA ASP A 90 12.10 -18.82 -0.61
C ASP A 90 10.81 -18.78 0.22
N LEU A 91 10.84 -18.08 1.36
CA LEU A 91 9.69 -17.93 2.23
C LEU A 91 8.52 -17.20 1.53
N ILE A 92 8.81 -16.12 0.80
CA ILE A 92 7.80 -15.36 0.05
C ILE A 92 7.23 -16.23 -1.07
N ASN A 93 8.10 -16.90 -1.84
CA ASN A 93 7.69 -17.77 -2.94
C ASN A 93 6.82 -18.93 -2.44
N GLN A 94 7.21 -19.59 -1.36
CA GLN A 94 6.39 -20.61 -0.70
C GLN A 94 5.01 -20.05 -0.32
N GLY A 95 4.96 -18.87 0.32
CA GLY A 95 3.70 -18.22 0.67
C GLY A 95 2.81 -17.95 -0.54
N ILE A 96 3.38 -17.49 -1.67
CA ILE A 96 2.61 -17.33 -2.91
C ILE A 96 2.04 -18.68 -3.37
N GLN A 97 2.84 -19.74 -3.42
CA GLN A 97 2.40 -21.06 -3.87
C GLN A 97 1.27 -21.65 -3.03
N GLU A 98 1.27 -21.43 -1.71
CA GLU A 98 0.21 -21.88 -0.80
C GLU A 98 -1.14 -21.20 -1.06
N TYR A 99 -1.14 -19.92 -1.48
CA TYR A 99 -2.36 -19.16 -1.78
C TYR A 99 -2.71 -19.14 -3.26
N HIS A 100 -1.80 -19.57 -4.13
CA HIS A 100 -1.98 -19.58 -5.59
C HIS A 100 -3.15 -20.46 -6.01
N THR A 101 -3.87 -20.03 -7.04
CA THR A 101 -4.91 -20.80 -7.72
C THR A 101 -4.81 -20.57 -9.22
N LYS A 102 -5.44 -21.40 -10.04
CA LYS A 102 -5.50 -21.22 -11.51
C LYS A 102 -5.99 -19.83 -11.94
N ASN A 103 -6.72 -19.12 -11.07
CA ASN A 103 -7.24 -17.79 -11.35
C ASN A 103 -6.32 -16.67 -10.86
N THR A 104 -5.26 -16.97 -10.12
CA THR A 104 -4.31 -15.96 -9.64
C THR A 104 -3.52 -15.41 -10.82
N LYS A 105 -3.52 -14.10 -10.98
CA LYS A 105 -2.83 -13.35 -12.04
C LYS A 105 -1.94 -12.24 -11.51
N LEU A 106 -2.30 -11.69 -10.37
CA LEU A 106 -1.71 -10.50 -9.80
C LEU A 106 -1.22 -10.74 -8.38
N VAL A 107 -0.10 -10.14 -8.03
CA VAL A 107 0.41 -10.04 -6.65
C VAL A 107 0.55 -8.57 -6.31
N ARG A 108 -0.30 -8.06 -5.42
CA ARG A 108 -0.18 -6.73 -4.83
C ARG A 108 0.79 -6.79 -3.66
N ILE A 109 1.96 -6.18 -3.84
CA ILE A 109 2.92 -6.02 -2.75
C ILE A 109 2.58 -4.73 -2.02
N HIS A 110 2.24 -4.86 -0.74
CA HIS A 110 1.92 -3.75 0.16
C HIS A 110 0.67 -2.93 -0.20
N GLU A 111 -0.51 -3.44 0.15
CA GLU A 111 -1.65 -2.58 0.44
C GLU A 111 -1.39 -1.79 1.74
N SER A 112 -0.65 -2.41 2.67
CA SER A 112 -0.14 -1.85 3.92
C SER A 112 1.33 -2.14 4.10
N GLY A 113 2.09 -1.16 4.57
CA GLY A 113 3.56 -1.26 4.65
C GLY A 113 4.24 -0.74 3.39
N ASP A 114 5.56 -0.87 3.34
CA ASP A 114 6.41 -0.47 2.21
C ASP A 114 7.72 -1.26 2.25
N PHE A 115 8.57 -1.10 1.24
CA PHE A 115 9.91 -1.66 1.24
C PHE A 115 10.81 -0.93 2.24
N PHE A 116 11.24 -1.65 3.26
CA PHE A 116 12.02 -1.07 4.36
C PHE A 116 13.54 -1.28 4.23
N SER A 117 14.00 -2.12 3.28
CA SER A 117 15.42 -2.33 2.97
C SER A 117 15.62 -2.81 1.53
N GLY A 118 16.85 -2.63 0.99
CA GLY A 118 17.26 -3.13 -0.32
C GLY A 118 17.19 -4.65 -0.39
N THR A 119 17.68 -5.36 0.63
CA THR A 119 17.64 -6.84 0.68
C THR A 119 16.22 -7.40 0.66
N TYR A 120 15.26 -6.66 1.22
CA TYR A 120 13.84 -7.03 1.15
C TYR A 120 13.27 -6.80 -0.25
N LEU A 121 13.66 -5.72 -0.92
CA LEU A 121 13.31 -5.48 -2.32
C LEU A 121 13.92 -6.55 -3.24
N ASP A 122 15.19 -6.90 -3.03
CA ASP A 122 15.89 -7.97 -3.78
C ASP A 122 15.13 -9.30 -3.69
N ALA A 123 14.66 -9.66 -2.49
CA ALA A 123 13.89 -10.90 -2.31
C ALA A 123 12.60 -10.91 -3.16
N TRP A 124 11.89 -9.78 -3.25
CA TRP A 124 10.69 -9.67 -4.10
C TRP A 124 11.01 -9.68 -5.59
N ILE A 125 12.14 -9.08 -6.00
CA ILE A 125 12.61 -9.11 -7.39
C ILE A 125 12.93 -10.56 -7.79
N GLU A 126 13.64 -11.29 -6.94
CA GLU A 126 13.94 -12.71 -7.16
C GLU A 126 12.66 -13.55 -7.28
N VAL A 127 11.67 -13.32 -6.40
CA VAL A 127 10.37 -13.98 -6.46
C VAL A 127 9.64 -13.66 -7.77
N ALA A 128 9.69 -12.42 -8.25
CA ALA A 128 9.09 -12.05 -9.53
C ALA A 128 9.75 -12.79 -10.70
N HIS A 129 11.07 -12.94 -10.71
CA HIS A 129 11.77 -13.75 -11.71
C HIS A 129 11.37 -15.23 -11.67
N ARG A 130 11.14 -15.80 -10.48
CA ARG A 130 10.70 -17.18 -10.29
C ARG A 130 9.25 -17.44 -10.73
N ASN A 131 8.44 -16.37 -10.90
CA ASN A 131 7.01 -16.46 -11.25
C ASN A 131 6.67 -15.57 -12.46
N PRO A 132 7.20 -15.89 -13.67
CA PRO A 132 7.05 -15.03 -14.85
C PRO A 132 5.60 -14.88 -15.32
N ASP A 133 4.72 -15.81 -14.97
CA ASP A 133 3.30 -15.79 -15.34
C ASP A 133 2.43 -14.90 -14.43
N LEU A 134 3.00 -14.40 -13.32
CA LEU A 134 2.34 -13.49 -12.40
C LEU A 134 2.83 -12.06 -12.62
N LYS A 135 1.93 -11.09 -12.55
CA LYS A 135 2.29 -9.67 -12.50
C LYS A 135 2.34 -9.20 -11.05
N PHE A 136 3.48 -8.66 -10.67
CA PHE A 136 3.72 -8.05 -9.36
C PHE A 136 3.54 -6.55 -9.46
N TYR A 137 2.86 -5.94 -8.50
CA TYR A 137 2.76 -4.49 -8.48
C TYR A 137 2.74 -3.92 -7.07
N CYS A 138 3.25 -2.71 -6.92
CA CYS A 138 3.35 -2.02 -5.65
C CYS A 138 3.24 -0.51 -5.82
N TYR A 139 2.95 0.16 -4.71
CA TYR A 139 3.16 1.58 -4.52
C TYR A 139 4.25 1.76 -3.47
N SER A 140 5.20 2.63 -3.71
CA SER A 140 6.28 2.85 -2.74
C SER A 140 6.60 4.33 -2.57
N LYS A 141 6.92 4.69 -1.32
CA LYS A 141 7.55 5.95 -0.94
C LYS A 141 9.04 5.78 -0.65
N SER A 142 9.54 4.54 -0.66
CA SER A 142 10.96 4.20 -0.47
C SER A 142 11.72 4.30 -1.80
N LEU A 143 11.53 5.41 -2.53
CA LEU A 143 11.94 5.58 -3.93
C LEU A 143 13.43 5.41 -4.15
N GLN A 144 14.26 5.81 -3.20
CA GLN A 144 15.72 5.64 -3.26
C GLN A 144 16.14 4.18 -3.49
N LEU A 145 15.35 3.22 -3.02
CA LEU A 145 15.65 1.80 -3.20
C LEU A 145 15.50 1.37 -4.66
N PHE A 146 14.67 2.06 -5.45
CA PHE A 146 14.35 1.70 -6.82
C PHE A 146 15.21 2.40 -7.88
N VAL A 147 15.94 3.45 -7.52
CA VAL A 147 16.75 4.23 -8.48
C VAL A 147 17.79 3.36 -9.21
N ASN A 148 18.40 2.41 -8.52
CA ASN A 148 19.49 1.58 -9.04
C ASN A 148 19.07 0.14 -9.37
N PHE A 149 17.77 -0.17 -9.30
CA PHE A 149 17.29 -1.52 -9.57
C PHE A 149 16.76 -1.66 -11.00
N LYS A 150 17.22 -2.70 -11.69
CA LYS A 150 16.60 -3.13 -12.94
C LYS A 150 15.41 -4.05 -12.59
N MET A 151 14.19 -3.50 -12.72
CA MET A 151 12.97 -4.25 -12.44
C MET A 151 12.71 -5.30 -13.50
N PRO A 152 12.22 -6.51 -13.12
CA PRO A 152 11.71 -7.51 -14.07
C PRO A 152 10.51 -6.95 -14.85
N GLU A 153 10.29 -7.43 -16.06
CA GLU A 153 9.17 -6.98 -16.93
C GLU A 153 7.79 -7.19 -16.31
N ASN A 154 7.67 -8.19 -15.43
CA ASN A 154 6.45 -8.50 -14.70
C ASN A 154 6.32 -7.78 -13.35
N PHE A 155 7.20 -6.81 -13.04
CA PHE A 155 7.17 -6.04 -11.77
C PHE A 155 6.88 -4.56 -12.04
N TYR A 156 5.74 -4.08 -11.58
CA TYR A 156 5.22 -2.74 -11.82
C TYR A 156 5.28 -1.91 -10.52
N MET A 157 6.25 -0.98 -10.44
CA MET A 157 6.36 -0.06 -9.31
C MET A 157 5.73 1.29 -9.66
N THR A 158 4.87 1.80 -8.80
CA THR A 158 4.32 3.16 -8.85
C THR A 158 4.91 3.98 -7.72
N ALA A 159 5.59 5.08 -8.07
CA ALA A 159 6.08 6.02 -7.09
C ALA A 159 4.90 6.69 -6.38
N SER A 160 4.97 6.86 -5.06
CA SER A 160 3.87 7.43 -4.28
C SER A 160 4.29 8.75 -3.64
N TYR A 161 3.63 9.85 -4.00
CA TYR A 161 3.86 11.18 -3.44
C TYR A 161 3.53 11.24 -1.94
N GLY A 162 4.15 12.20 -1.25
CA GLY A 162 3.99 12.42 0.19
C GLY A 162 5.06 11.70 1.01
N GLY A 163 6.25 11.53 0.43
CA GLY A 163 7.40 10.87 1.01
C GLY A 163 8.66 11.74 1.08
N LYS A 164 9.72 11.19 1.67
CA LYS A 164 11.02 11.84 1.84
C LYS A 164 11.76 12.08 0.54
N TRP A 165 11.44 11.33 -0.50
CA TRP A 165 12.15 11.32 -1.77
C TRP A 165 11.28 11.79 -2.94
N ASP A 166 10.30 12.66 -2.67
CA ASP A 166 9.40 13.22 -3.70
C ASP A 166 10.19 13.98 -4.78
N HIS A 167 11.33 14.57 -4.42
CA HIS A 167 12.23 15.22 -5.38
C HIS A 167 12.66 14.29 -6.54
N LEU A 168 12.78 12.99 -6.32
CA LEU A 168 13.09 12.02 -7.38
C LEU A 168 11.95 11.90 -8.42
N ILE A 169 10.71 12.16 -8.00
CA ILE A 169 9.56 12.23 -8.92
C ILE A 169 9.62 13.57 -9.68
N ASP A 170 9.84 14.67 -8.96
CA ASP A 170 9.90 16.02 -9.54
C ASP A 170 11.04 16.17 -10.56
N GLU A 171 12.16 15.48 -10.34
CA GLU A 171 13.31 15.39 -11.27
C GLU A 171 13.02 14.44 -12.46
N GLY A 172 11.85 13.79 -12.51
CA GLY A 172 11.43 12.94 -13.63
C GLY A 172 12.02 11.54 -13.66
N LEU A 173 12.66 11.05 -12.56
CA LEU A 173 13.17 9.69 -12.48
C LEU A 173 12.03 8.65 -12.50
N PHE A 174 10.86 9.02 -12.00
CA PHE A 174 9.67 8.16 -11.97
C PHE A 174 8.52 8.79 -12.75
N LYS A 175 8.31 8.36 -13.98
CA LYS A 175 7.23 8.89 -14.85
C LYS A 175 5.84 8.51 -14.33
N ARG A 176 5.67 7.26 -13.84
CA ARG A 176 4.42 6.80 -13.22
C ARG A 176 4.48 7.04 -11.72
N TYR A 177 3.59 7.88 -11.25
CA TYR A 177 3.42 8.14 -9.82
C TYR A 177 1.94 8.29 -9.45
N ALA A 178 1.64 8.05 -8.17
CA ALA A 178 0.32 8.28 -7.58
C ALA A 178 0.40 9.39 -6.54
N LYS A 179 -0.56 10.33 -6.55
CA LYS A 179 -0.70 11.40 -5.56
C LYS A 179 -2.08 11.35 -4.94
N VAL A 180 -2.15 11.54 -3.61
CA VAL A 180 -3.42 11.52 -2.87
C VAL A 180 -4.01 12.92 -2.82
N PHE A 181 -5.32 13.03 -3.12
CA PHE A 181 -6.10 14.27 -3.11
C PHE A 181 -7.30 14.13 -2.18
N MET A 182 -7.83 15.27 -1.75
CA MET A 182 -9.05 15.34 -0.94
C MET A 182 -10.30 15.12 -1.78
N THR A 183 -10.31 15.64 -3.01
CA THR A 183 -11.48 15.58 -3.91
C THR A 183 -11.07 15.25 -5.34
N GLU A 184 -12.04 14.84 -6.14
CA GLU A 184 -11.87 14.55 -7.56
C GLU A 184 -11.61 15.83 -8.37
N GLU A 185 -12.22 16.96 -7.94
CA GLU A 185 -12.01 18.26 -8.54
C GLU A 185 -10.56 18.73 -8.40
N GLU A 186 -9.94 18.52 -7.22
CA GLU A 186 -8.51 18.81 -7.01
C GLU A 186 -7.62 17.94 -7.91
N ALA A 187 -7.93 16.65 -8.04
CA ALA A 187 -7.20 15.74 -8.92
C ALA A 187 -7.29 16.18 -10.38
N ASN A 188 -8.50 16.53 -10.85
CA ASN A 188 -8.75 17.02 -12.21
C ASN A 188 -8.05 18.35 -12.47
N ALA A 189 -8.05 19.27 -11.50
CA ALA A 189 -7.33 20.53 -11.61
C ALA A 189 -5.80 20.34 -11.71
N ALA A 190 -5.27 19.25 -11.13
CA ALA A 190 -3.89 18.84 -11.26
C ALA A 190 -3.59 18.06 -12.57
N GLY A 191 -4.60 17.81 -13.41
CA GLY A 191 -4.48 17.04 -14.65
C GLY A 191 -4.30 15.54 -14.44
N LEU A 192 -4.74 15.01 -13.30
CA LEU A 192 -4.58 13.59 -12.93
C LEU A 192 -5.94 12.88 -12.88
N GLU A 193 -6.02 11.73 -13.54
CA GLU A 193 -7.17 10.84 -13.50
C GLU A 193 -7.21 10.07 -12.17
N VAL A 194 -8.39 9.89 -11.59
CA VAL A 194 -8.54 9.15 -10.33
C VAL A 194 -8.63 7.66 -10.59
N ASP A 195 -7.77 6.89 -9.93
CA ASP A 195 -7.77 5.42 -10.00
C ASP A 195 -8.58 4.80 -8.85
N HIS A 196 -9.50 3.90 -9.21
CA HIS A 196 -10.39 3.22 -8.27
C HIS A 196 -10.15 1.71 -8.14
N ASP A 197 -9.35 1.10 -9.01
CA ASP A 197 -9.19 -0.36 -9.08
C ASP A 197 -7.75 -0.85 -9.26
N ASP A 198 -6.76 0.05 -9.12
CA ASP A 198 -5.33 -0.17 -9.35
C ASP A 198 -4.96 -0.43 -10.82
N SER A 199 -5.86 -0.22 -11.79
CA SER A 199 -5.57 -0.45 -13.22
C SER A 199 -4.48 0.47 -13.75
N HIS A 200 -4.39 1.70 -13.25
CA HIS A 200 -3.37 2.69 -13.64
C HIS A 200 -1.93 2.27 -13.27
N CYS A 201 -1.77 1.32 -12.33
CA CYS A 201 -0.44 0.76 -12.00
C CYS A 201 0.25 0.07 -13.17
N PHE A 202 -0.50 -0.37 -14.17
CA PHE A 202 0.01 -1.08 -15.34
C PHE A 202 0.23 -0.16 -16.55
N GLY A 203 -0.16 1.12 -16.44
CA GLY A 203 0.11 2.17 -17.43
C GLY A 203 1.48 2.84 -17.24
N ASP A 204 1.69 3.94 -17.93
CA ASP A 204 2.92 4.74 -17.91
C ASP A 204 2.72 6.18 -17.42
N LYS A 205 1.46 6.57 -17.13
CA LYS A 205 1.08 7.92 -16.73
C LYS A 205 0.93 8.06 -15.22
N PRO A 206 1.12 9.27 -14.67
CA PRO A 206 0.74 9.58 -13.31
C PRO A 206 -0.77 9.59 -13.13
N PHE A 207 -1.23 9.37 -11.90
CA PHE A 207 -2.65 9.34 -11.57
C PHE A 207 -2.92 9.78 -10.13
N ALA A 208 -4.19 10.02 -9.81
CA ALA A 208 -4.64 10.43 -8.51
C ALA A 208 -5.25 9.27 -7.72
N LEU A 209 -5.16 9.35 -6.40
CA LEU A 209 -5.92 8.54 -5.45
C LEU A 209 -6.72 9.48 -4.55
N LEU A 210 -7.91 9.08 -4.13
CA LEU A 210 -8.68 9.85 -3.16
C LEU A 210 -8.44 9.35 -1.74
N VAL A 211 -8.23 10.28 -0.82
CA VAL A 211 -8.08 9.96 0.61
C VAL A 211 -9.29 9.19 1.12
N HIS A 212 -9.03 8.15 1.89
CA HIS A 212 -10.05 7.35 2.58
C HIS A 212 -9.53 6.84 3.93
N GLY A 213 -10.37 6.12 4.68
CA GLY A 213 -10.04 5.66 6.03
C GLY A 213 -10.34 6.70 7.11
N THR A 214 -10.00 6.36 8.36
CA THR A 214 -10.27 7.20 9.52
C THR A 214 -9.27 8.35 9.62
N GLN A 215 -9.76 9.58 9.53
CA GLN A 215 -8.96 10.80 9.67
C GLN A 215 -9.14 11.44 11.04
N PRO A 216 -8.21 12.29 11.50
CA PRO A 216 -8.35 13.02 12.75
C PRO A 216 -9.66 13.82 12.79
N LYS A 217 -10.29 13.88 13.99
CA LYS A 217 -11.50 14.69 14.18
C LYS A 217 -11.18 16.17 13.91
N GLY A 218 -11.97 16.82 13.07
CA GLY A 218 -11.78 18.22 12.71
C GLY A 218 -10.76 18.49 11.59
N SER A 219 -10.04 17.47 11.09
CA SER A 219 -9.13 17.66 9.96
C SER A 219 -9.86 17.94 8.65
N GLU A 220 -9.21 18.69 7.75
CA GLU A 220 -9.70 18.98 6.40
C GLU A 220 -9.92 17.68 5.60
N TRP A 221 -8.99 16.74 5.70
CA TRP A 221 -9.08 15.41 5.07
C TRP A 221 -10.32 14.64 5.53
N GLY A 222 -10.61 14.70 6.83
CA GLY A 222 -11.83 14.10 7.39
C GLY A 222 -13.10 14.82 6.95
N ALA A 223 -13.06 16.15 6.82
CA ALA A 223 -14.17 16.95 6.31
C ALA A 223 -14.46 16.61 4.83
N ALA A 224 -13.42 16.50 4.00
CA ALA A 224 -13.55 16.11 2.59
C ALA A 224 -14.20 14.72 2.41
N ILE A 225 -13.79 13.73 3.21
CA ILE A 225 -14.44 12.40 3.17
C ILE A 225 -15.91 12.48 3.54
N ARG A 226 -16.29 13.28 4.58
CA ARG A 226 -17.69 13.47 4.97
C ARG A 226 -18.50 14.18 3.89
N ALA A 227 -17.93 15.21 3.25
CA ALA A 227 -18.58 15.94 2.16
C ALA A 227 -18.83 15.01 0.96
N ARG A 228 -17.85 14.23 0.50
CA ARG A 228 -18.04 13.24 -0.57
C ARG A 228 -19.09 12.20 -0.22
N ARG A 229 -19.13 11.74 1.02
CA ARG A 229 -20.16 10.80 1.50
C ARG A 229 -21.56 11.38 1.44
N SER A 230 -21.75 12.65 1.84
CA SER A 230 -23.07 13.33 1.78
C SER A 230 -23.55 13.55 0.35
N GLN A 231 -22.62 13.61 -0.62
CA GLN A 231 -22.90 13.76 -2.04
C GLN A 231 -22.99 12.41 -2.78
N HIS A 232 -22.97 11.27 -2.06
CA HIS A 232 -22.95 9.91 -2.64
C HIS A 232 -21.77 9.63 -3.57
N GLN A 233 -20.68 10.41 -3.44
CA GLN A 233 -19.43 10.20 -4.15
C GLN A 233 -18.54 9.17 -3.43
N PHE A 234 -17.45 8.75 -4.06
CA PHE A 234 -16.49 7.83 -3.48
C PHE A 234 -15.96 8.35 -2.12
N SER A 235 -16.11 7.58 -1.07
CA SER A 235 -15.64 7.90 0.29
C SER A 235 -14.85 6.78 0.96
N GLY A 236 -14.62 5.68 0.25
CA GLY A 236 -13.86 4.51 0.71
C GLY A 236 -14.40 3.18 0.17
N TYR A 237 -13.62 2.12 0.31
CA TYR A 237 -13.92 0.77 -0.17
C TYR A 237 -14.71 -0.06 0.87
N SER A 238 -15.73 0.51 1.49
CA SER A 238 -16.58 -0.20 2.45
C SER A 238 -17.54 -1.15 1.73
N LYS A 239 -17.70 -2.38 2.26
CA LYS A 239 -18.64 -3.39 1.72
C LYS A 239 -20.12 -3.10 1.97
N LYS A 240 -20.48 -1.99 2.57
CA LYS A 240 -21.90 -1.65 2.69
C LYS A 240 -22.41 -1.21 1.32
N PRO A 241 -23.35 -1.95 0.68
CA PRO A 241 -24.07 -1.41 -0.45
C PRO A 241 -24.70 -0.09 0.00
N ALA A 242 -24.66 0.92 -0.85
CA ALA A 242 -25.56 2.04 -0.67
C ALA A 242 -26.97 1.42 -0.60
N THR A 243 -27.61 1.53 0.56
CA THR A 243 -29.04 1.27 0.67
C THR A 243 -29.71 2.28 -0.23
N VAL A 244 -30.26 1.78 -1.33
CA VAL A 244 -31.22 2.49 -2.20
C VAL A 244 -32.42 2.89 -1.36
#